data_b4c4f3241238c4287f8aaf3c5f7de62e
#
_entry.id   b4c4f3241238c4287f8aaf3c5f7de62e
#
_cell.length_a   1.000
_cell.length_b   1.000
_cell.length_c   1.000
_cell.angle_alpha   90.00
_cell.angle_beta   90.00
_cell.angle_gamma   90.00
#
_symmetry.space_group_name_H-M   'P 1'
#
loop_
_entity.id
_entity.type
_entity.pdbx_description
1 polymer ?
#
loop_
_entity_poly.entity_id
_entity_poly.type
_entity_poly.pdbx_seq_one_letter_code
_entity_poly.pdbx_strand_id
1 'polypeptide(L)'
;IENGFYYDFETPSFSRDDLDKIEAEMKKIIKACEKLERFTLPREEAIKFMEEKGEPYKVELIRDLPEDAEISFYRQGDFTDLCAGPHLMSTKPIKAFKLTSSSGAYWRGSEKNAMLTRVYGTAFAKKEELNEYLEYLANIKNRDHNKLGRELELFATVDVIGQGLPLLMPKGAKIIQTLQRWIEDEEEKRGYMRTKTPLMAKKDLYVISDHWDHYKEGMFVLGDEEKDDEVFALRPMTCPFQYYVYK
;
A
#
# COMPACT_ATOMS: atom_id res chain seq x y z
N ILE A 1 5.56 -1.87 -6.62
CA ILE A 1 5.94 -0.45 -6.37
C ILE A 1 6.14 0.23 -7.72
N GLU A 2 5.48 1.35 -7.95
CA GLU A 2 5.44 1.98 -9.27
C GLU A 2 6.79 2.57 -9.71
N ASN A 3 7.56 3.16 -8.79
CA ASN A 3 8.84 3.80 -9.09
C ASN A 3 9.96 3.34 -8.14
N GLY A 4 10.09 2.04 -7.93
CA GLY A 4 11.09 1.56 -7.01
C GLY A 4 11.17 0.04 -6.90
N PHE A 5 11.89 -0.38 -5.90
CA PHE A 5 12.05 -1.78 -5.53
C PHE A 5 11.97 -1.92 -4.01
N TYR A 6 11.77 -3.13 -3.53
CA TYR A 6 11.91 -3.46 -2.12
C TYR A 6 12.53 -4.84 -1.95
N TYR A 7 13.05 -5.07 -0.76
CA TYR A 7 13.51 -6.38 -0.32
C TYR A 7 13.16 -6.59 1.15
N ASP A 8 12.77 -7.82 1.50
CA ASP A 8 12.32 -8.21 2.83
C ASP A 8 13.42 -9.02 3.55
N PHE A 9 13.68 -8.67 4.81
CA PHE A 9 14.70 -9.29 5.65
C PHE A 9 14.07 -9.77 6.97
N GLU A 10 14.44 -10.96 7.40
CA GLU A 10 14.15 -11.43 8.75
C GLU A 10 15.21 -10.89 9.71
N THR A 11 15.05 -9.63 10.11
CA THR A 11 16.00 -8.90 10.95
C THR A 11 15.27 -7.80 11.73
N PRO A 12 15.84 -7.29 12.83
CA PRO A 12 15.36 -6.06 13.45
C PRO A 12 15.31 -4.89 12.44
N SER A 13 14.49 -3.87 12.73
CA SER A 13 14.34 -2.70 11.87
C SER A 13 15.68 -1.99 11.64
N PHE A 14 15.94 -1.59 10.40
CA PHE A 14 17.11 -0.79 10.04
C PHE A 14 16.93 0.68 10.41
N SER A 15 17.95 1.26 11.02
CA SER A 15 18.06 2.70 11.21
C SER A 15 18.46 3.41 9.90
N ARG A 16 18.40 4.74 9.89
CA ARG A 16 18.89 5.52 8.75
C ARG A 16 20.39 5.30 8.49
N ASP A 17 21.17 5.21 9.55
CA ASP A 17 22.62 4.96 9.44
C ASP A 17 22.92 3.58 8.84
N ASP A 18 22.08 2.58 9.11
CA ASP A 18 22.23 1.26 8.53
C ASP A 18 21.91 1.28 7.02
N LEU A 19 20.86 2.01 6.61
CA LEU A 19 20.56 2.19 5.19
C LEU A 19 21.71 2.90 4.46
N ASP A 20 22.35 3.89 5.08
CA ASP A 20 23.48 4.60 4.48
C ASP A 20 24.71 3.69 4.34
N LYS A 21 24.95 2.77 5.29
CA LYS A 21 25.99 1.73 5.18
C LYS A 21 25.69 0.74 4.05
N ILE A 22 24.43 0.27 3.96
CA ILE A 22 23.99 -0.61 2.88
C ILE A 22 24.17 0.07 1.51
N GLU A 23 23.78 1.33 1.37
CA GLU A 23 24.01 2.08 0.13
C GLU A 23 25.50 2.19 -0.22
N ALA A 24 26.35 2.38 0.77
CA ALA A 24 27.80 2.46 0.55
C ALA A 24 28.34 1.13 0.00
N GLU A 25 27.87 0.01 0.50
CA GLU A 25 28.26 -1.32 0.00
C GLU A 25 27.67 -1.59 -1.39
N MET A 26 26.42 -1.27 -1.64
CA MET A 26 25.81 -1.34 -2.97
C MET A 26 26.61 -0.56 -4.02
N LYS A 27 27.13 0.62 -3.67
CA LYS A 27 28.00 1.41 -4.56
C LYS A 27 29.30 0.71 -4.90
N LYS A 28 29.89 -0.04 -3.96
CA LYS A 28 31.11 -0.84 -4.22
C LYS A 28 30.81 -1.99 -5.18
N ILE A 29 29.71 -2.72 -4.95
CA ILE A 29 29.24 -3.82 -5.80
C ILE A 29 28.98 -3.32 -7.24
N ILE A 30 28.31 -2.18 -7.38
CA ILE A 30 28.05 -1.56 -8.68
C ILE A 30 29.37 -1.20 -9.38
N LYS A 31 30.33 -0.63 -8.64
CA LYS A 31 31.66 -0.26 -9.18
C LYS A 31 32.49 -1.50 -9.60
N ALA A 32 32.27 -2.64 -8.96
CA ALA A 32 32.91 -3.91 -9.34
C ALA A 32 32.38 -4.45 -10.68
N CYS A 33 31.26 -3.94 -11.19
CA CYS A 33 30.64 -4.36 -12.45
C CYS A 33 30.32 -5.87 -12.50
N GLU A 34 29.85 -6.42 -11.39
CA GLU A 34 29.55 -7.84 -11.28
C GLU A 34 28.51 -8.29 -12.30
N LYS A 35 28.72 -9.49 -12.84
CA LYS A 35 27.75 -10.13 -13.74
C LYS A 35 26.59 -10.71 -12.94
N LEU A 36 25.40 -10.70 -13.58
CA LEU A 36 24.23 -11.43 -13.09
C LEU A 36 23.98 -12.61 -14.05
N GLU A 37 24.08 -13.81 -13.55
CA GLU A 37 23.94 -15.04 -14.31
C GLU A 37 22.63 -15.73 -13.95
N ARG A 38 21.76 -15.93 -14.96
CA ARG A 38 20.52 -16.69 -14.80
C ARG A 38 20.80 -18.17 -14.99
N PHE A 39 20.24 -18.99 -14.11
CA PHE A 39 20.19 -20.44 -14.27
C PHE A 39 18.86 -20.98 -13.73
N THR A 40 18.52 -22.21 -14.08
CA THR A 40 17.30 -22.88 -13.64
C THR A 40 17.64 -24.19 -12.96
N LEU A 41 16.80 -24.58 -12.03
CA LEU A 41 16.90 -25.88 -11.35
C LEU A 41 15.55 -26.59 -11.38
N PRO A 42 15.53 -27.94 -11.45
CA PRO A 42 14.34 -28.72 -11.15
C PRO A 42 13.82 -28.41 -9.73
N ARG A 43 12.51 -28.53 -9.52
CA ARG A 43 11.85 -28.13 -8.25
C ARG A 43 12.51 -28.73 -7.01
N GLU A 44 12.77 -30.02 -7.00
CA GLU A 44 13.37 -30.70 -5.85
C GLU A 44 14.79 -30.19 -5.55
N GLU A 45 15.58 -29.95 -6.59
CA GLU A 45 16.93 -29.40 -6.46
C GLU A 45 16.88 -27.93 -6.00
N ALA A 46 15.91 -27.14 -6.50
CA ALA A 46 15.70 -25.75 -6.09
C ALA A 46 15.32 -25.64 -4.61
N ILE A 47 14.42 -26.50 -4.13
CA ILE A 47 14.05 -26.57 -2.71
C ILE A 47 15.26 -26.90 -1.86
N LYS A 48 15.98 -27.97 -2.18
CA LYS A 48 17.17 -28.38 -1.46
C LYS A 48 18.25 -27.27 -1.44
N PHE A 49 18.45 -26.61 -2.57
CA PHE A 49 19.40 -25.51 -2.69
C PHE A 49 19.06 -24.33 -1.75
N MET A 50 17.76 -23.98 -1.62
CA MET A 50 17.33 -22.92 -0.72
C MET A 50 17.32 -23.37 0.76
N GLU A 51 17.03 -24.65 1.05
CA GLU A 51 17.16 -25.22 2.40
C GLU A 51 18.61 -25.18 2.89
N GLU A 52 19.56 -25.56 2.03
CA GLU A 52 21.00 -25.50 2.33
C GLU A 52 21.50 -24.05 2.57
N LYS A 53 20.86 -23.08 1.95
CA LYS A 53 21.14 -21.64 2.18
C LYS A 53 20.43 -21.05 3.39
N GLY A 54 19.53 -21.79 4.04
CA GLY A 54 18.76 -21.30 5.19
C GLY A 54 17.68 -20.29 4.83
N GLU A 55 17.08 -20.38 3.63
CA GLU A 55 16.09 -19.46 3.07
C GLU A 55 14.66 -20.05 3.11
N PRO A 56 14.01 -20.16 4.28
CA PRO A 56 12.73 -20.86 4.42
C PRO A 56 11.60 -20.20 3.62
N TYR A 57 11.59 -18.88 3.51
CA TYR A 57 10.59 -18.15 2.75
C TYR A 57 10.68 -18.44 1.24
N LYS A 58 11.88 -18.62 0.71
CA LYS A 58 12.08 -19.00 -0.70
C LYS A 58 11.65 -20.44 -0.95
N VAL A 59 11.87 -21.33 0.00
CA VAL A 59 11.37 -22.72 -0.05
C VAL A 59 9.84 -22.73 -0.13
N GLU A 60 9.18 -21.94 0.71
CA GLU A 60 7.72 -21.81 0.70
C GLU A 60 7.20 -21.26 -0.64
N LEU A 61 7.86 -20.22 -1.18
CA LEU A 61 7.51 -19.67 -2.50
C LEU A 61 7.65 -20.70 -3.62
N ILE A 62 8.73 -21.51 -3.62
CA ILE A 62 8.93 -22.54 -4.63
C ILE A 62 7.85 -23.63 -4.57
N ARG A 63 7.42 -24.01 -3.36
CA ARG A 63 6.35 -25.00 -3.16
C ARG A 63 5.00 -24.54 -3.68
N ASP A 64 4.74 -23.25 -3.63
CA ASP A 64 3.48 -22.63 -4.07
C ASP A 64 3.42 -22.35 -5.58
N LEU A 65 4.55 -22.41 -6.28
CA LEU A 65 4.54 -22.24 -7.72
C LEU A 65 3.77 -23.37 -8.42
N PRO A 66 3.08 -23.13 -9.55
CA PRO A 66 2.47 -24.17 -10.38
C PRO A 66 3.46 -25.29 -10.73
N GLU A 67 2.97 -26.52 -10.90
CA GLU A 67 3.84 -27.70 -11.14
C GLU A 67 4.72 -27.57 -12.38
N ASP A 68 4.23 -26.89 -13.41
CA ASP A 68 4.90 -26.63 -14.68
C ASP A 68 5.76 -25.35 -14.68
N ALA A 69 5.83 -24.63 -13.58
CA ALA A 69 6.59 -23.39 -13.50
C ALA A 69 8.10 -23.64 -13.59
N GLU A 70 8.78 -22.89 -14.46
CA GLU A 70 10.24 -22.83 -14.50
C GLU A 70 10.78 -22.11 -13.29
N ILE A 71 11.63 -22.75 -12.51
CA ILE A 71 12.23 -22.18 -11.30
C ILE A 71 13.61 -21.64 -11.66
N SER A 72 13.74 -20.32 -11.67
CA SER A 72 14.96 -19.62 -12.05
C SER A 72 15.58 -18.86 -10.90
N PHE A 73 16.89 -18.75 -10.97
CA PHE A 73 17.77 -18.08 -10.03
C PHE A 73 18.66 -17.09 -10.75
N TYR A 74 19.09 -16.09 -10.03
CA TYR A 74 20.14 -15.18 -10.48
C TYR A 74 21.30 -15.20 -9.50
N ARG A 75 22.50 -15.35 -10.04
CA ARG A 75 23.76 -15.31 -9.28
C ARG A 75 24.50 -14.03 -9.59
N GLN A 76 24.97 -13.36 -8.53
CA GLN A 76 25.81 -12.19 -8.58
C GLN A 76 26.96 -12.37 -7.57
N GLY A 77 28.17 -12.63 -8.05
CA GLY A 77 29.27 -13.03 -7.17
C GLY A 77 28.90 -14.27 -6.35
N ASP A 78 29.02 -14.16 -5.03
CA ASP A 78 28.64 -15.21 -4.08
C ASP A 78 27.15 -15.19 -3.69
N PHE A 79 26.44 -14.15 -4.05
CA PHE A 79 25.00 -14.04 -3.78
C PHE A 79 24.17 -14.71 -4.87
N THR A 80 23.15 -15.46 -4.44
CA THR A 80 22.21 -16.10 -5.35
C THR A 80 20.82 -16.04 -4.77
N ASP A 81 19.85 -15.62 -5.56
CA ASP A 81 18.46 -15.53 -5.14
C ASP A 81 17.49 -16.11 -6.18
N LEU A 82 16.32 -16.56 -5.69
CA LEU A 82 15.19 -16.99 -6.48
C LEU A 82 14.54 -15.78 -7.15
N CYS A 83 14.49 -15.76 -8.48
CA CYS A 83 13.82 -14.69 -9.21
C CYS A 83 13.41 -15.12 -10.62
N ALA A 84 12.21 -14.72 -11.02
CA ALA A 84 11.72 -14.95 -12.39
C ALA A 84 12.44 -14.06 -13.42
N GLY A 85 12.95 -12.90 -12.99
CA GLY A 85 13.58 -11.93 -13.90
C GLY A 85 12.58 -11.15 -14.76
N PRO A 86 13.01 -10.49 -15.83
CA PRO A 86 14.42 -10.39 -16.25
C PRO A 86 15.26 -9.43 -15.37
N HIS A 87 16.56 -9.67 -15.33
CA HIS A 87 17.53 -8.79 -14.70
C HIS A 87 18.52 -8.21 -15.71
N LEU A 88 19.25 -7.19 -15.26
CA LEU A 88 20.41 -6.67 -16.00
C LEU A 88 21.48 -7.78 -16.12
N MET A 89 22.27 -7.72 -17.18
CA MET A 89 23.40 -8.66 -17.38
C MET A 89 24.56 -8.41 -16.44
N SER A 90 24.64 -7.20 -15.86
CA SER A 90 25.64 -6.82 -14.88
C SER A 90 25.18 -5.58 -14.10
N THR A 91 25.86 -5.27 -13.00
CA THR A 91 25.59 -4.07 -12.19
C THR A 91 26.07 -2.76 -12.85
N LYS A 92 26.88 -2.82 -13.91
CA LYS A 92 27.48 -1.65 -14.59
C LYS A 92 26.49 -0.59 -15.07
N PRO A 93 25.27 -0.93 -15.60
CA PRO A 93 24.29 0.07 -16.04
C PRO A 93 23.65 0.87 -14.90
N ILE A 94 23.71 0.43 -13.66
CA ILE A 94 23.11 1.10 -12.51
C ILE A 94 23.91 2.37 -12.20
N LYS A 95 23.30 3.55 -12.40
CA LYS A 95 23.98 4.83 -12.21
C LYS A 95 23.48 5.65 -11.06
N ALA A 96 22.18 5.59 -10.81
CA ALA A 96 21.54 6.40 -9.79
C ALA A 96 20.51 5.57 -9.01
N PHE A 97 20.70 5.44 -7.71
CA PHE A 97 19.77 4.74 -6.81
C PHE A 97 19.81 5.38 -5.41
N LYS A 98 18.76 5.16 -4.64
CA LYS A 98 18.66 5.58 -3.26
C LYS A 98 17.80 4.60 -2.47
N LEU A 99 18.22 4.22 -1.25
CA LEU A 99 17.36 3.59 -0.29
C LEU A 99 16.53 4.66 0.42
N THR A 100 15.22 4.53 0.33
CA THR A 100 14.28 5.59 0.75
C THR A 100 13.80 5.43 2.18
N SER A 101 13.45 4.20 2.57
CA SER A 101 12.90 3.91 3.90
C SER A 101 13.04 2.44 4.28
N SER A 102 12.80 2.15 5.55
CA SER A 102 12.59 0.82 6.09
C SER A 102 11.31 0.81 6.92
N SER A 103 10.52 -0.26 6.83
CA SER A 103 9.30 -0.47 7.63
C SER A 103 9.05 -1.95 7.88
N GLY A 104 8.24 -2.26 8.90
CA GLY A 104 7.71 -3.61 9.08
C GLY A 104 6.76 -4.00 7.96
N ALA A 105 6.79 -5.25 7.54
CA ALA A 105 5.84 -5.83 6.60
C ALA A 105 5.58 -7.29 6.99
N TYR A 106 4.32 -7.66 7.14
CA TYR A 106 3.98 -9.05 7.43
C TYR A 106 4.18 -9.93 6.20
N TRP A 107 4.77 -11.11 6.41
CA TRP A 107 4.89 -12.11 5.35
C TRP A 107 3.52 -12.39 4.71
N ARG A 108 3.45 -12.29 3.39
CA ARG A 108 2.20 -12.43 2.61
C ARG A 108 1.06 -11.49 3.03
N GLY A 109 1.37 -10.39 3.68
CA GLY A 109 0.38 -9.38 4.07
C GLY A 109 -0.56 -9.79 5.21
N SER A 110 -0.32 -10.90 5.87
CA SER A 110 -1.15 -11.36 6.99
C SER A 110 -0.46 -11.07 8.32
N GLU A 111 -1.15 -10.38 9.23
CA GLU A 111 -0.67 -10.09 10.59
C GLU A 111 -0.44 -11.35 11.47
N LYS A 112 -0.96 -12.51 11.04
CA LYS A 112 -0.73 -13.81 11.69
C LYS A 112 0.64 -14.39 11.36
N ASN A 113 1.30 -13.88 10.32
CA ASN A 113 2.61 -14.34 9.86
C ASN A 113 3.75 -13.51 10.47
N ALA A 114 4.98 -13.97 10.26
CA ALA A 114 6.17 -13.26 10.73
C ALA A 114 6.22 -11.83 10.17
N MET A 115 6.62 -10.89 11.03
CA MET A 115 6.89 -9.52 10.62
C MET A 115 8.34 -9.41 10.17
N LEU A 116 8.54 -9.10 8.88
CA LEU A 116 9.83 -8.88 8.25
C LEU A 116 10.14 -7.38 8.21
N THR A 117 11.41 -7.06 8.05
CA THR A 117 11.88 -5.70 7.80
C THR A 117 11.99 -5.49 6.30
N ARG A 118 11.15 -4.63 5.74
CA ARG A 118 11.13 -4.25 4.34
C ARG A 118 11.94 -2.99 4.10
N VAL A 119 12.94 -3.08 3.24
CA VAL A 119 13.74 -1.94 2.78
C VAL A 119 13.24 -1.52 1.41
N TYR A 120 12.97 -0.23 1.26
CA TYR A 120 12.54 0.37 -0.01
C TYR A 120 13.67 1.16 -0.66
N GLY A 121 13.72 1.09 -1.97
CA GLY A 121 14.66 1.87 -2.75
C GLY A 121 14.07 2.28 -4.09
N THR A 122 14.78 3.17 -4.76
CA THR A 122 14.46 3.63 -6.11
C THR A 122 15.72 3.72 -6.94
N ALA A 123 15.60 3.57 -8.26
CA ALA A 123 16.72 3.66 -9.19
C ALA A 123 16.28 4.33 -10.49
N PHE A 124 17.17 5.13 -11.08
CA PHE A 124 16.95 5.87 -12.31
C PHE A 124 18.15 5.73 -13.24
N ALA A 125 17.94 5.98 -14.53
CA ALA A 125 19.01 5.95 -15.52
C ALA A 125 20.02 7.08 -15.33
N LYS A 126 19.55 8.23 -14.79
CA LYS A 126 20.37 9.43 -14.56
C LYS A 126 20.22 9.94 -13.14
N LYS A 127 21.28 10.59 -12.67
CA LYS A 127 21.31 11.18 -11.33
C LYS A 127 20.33 12.36 -11.19
N GLU A 128 20.15 13.11 -12.25
CA GLU A 128 19.22 14.24 -12.33
C GLU A 128 17.79 13.76 -12.08
N GLU A 129 17.36 12.69 -12.76
CA GLU A 129 16.03 12.08 -12.60
C GLU A 129 15.81 11.58 -11.17
N LEU A 130 16.83 10.98 -10.55
CA LEU A 130 16.78 10.57 -9.15
C LEU A 130 16.59 11.78 -8.22
N ASN A 131 17.33 12.85 -8.44
CA ASN A 131 17.23 14.05 -7.62
C ASN A 131 15.85 14.71 -7.74
N GLU A 132 15.30 14.83 -8.94
CA GLU A 132 13.95 15.35 -9.20
C GLU A 132 12.89 14.48 -8.48
N TYR A 133 13.04 13.17 -8.52
CA TYR A 133 12.13 12.26 -7.82
C TYR A 133 12.23 12.38 -6.30
N LEU A 134 13.43 12.51 -5.74
CA LEU A 134 13.62 12.71 -4.30
C LEU A 134 13.06 14.07 -3.84
N GLU A 135 13.19 15.10 -4.63
CA GLU A 135 12.56 16.40 -4.39
C GLU A 135 11.03 16.31 -4.46
N TYR A 136 10.50 15.58 -5.45
CA TYR A 136 9.06 15.29 -5.54
C TYR A 136 8.54 14.57 -4.29
N LEU A 137 9.24 13.54 -3.79
CA LEU A 137 8.88 12.84 -2.56
C LEU A 137 8.91 13.74 -1.33
N ALA A 138 9.90 14.64 -1.24
CA ALA A 138 9.98 15.63 -0.17
C ALA A 138 8.79 16.61 -0.22
N ASN A 139 8.42 17.04 -1.43
CA ASN A 139 7.27 17.91 -1.66
C ASN A 139 5.93 17.24 -1.32
N ILE A 140 5.79 15.93 -1.61
CA ILE A 140 4.59 15.16 -1.20
C ILE A 140 4.42 15.20 0.32
N LYS A 141 5.47 14.96 1.10
CA LYS A 141 5.42 15.02 2.56
C LYS A 141 4.98 16.39 3.07
N ASN A 142 5.38 17.47 2.39
CA ASN A 142 4.96 18.82 2.73
C ASN A 142 3.49 19.12 2.36
N ARG A 143 2.90 18.33 1.46
CA ARG A 143 1.48 18.43 1.05
C ARG A 143 0.57 17.45 1.78
N ASP A 144 1.09 16.72 2.76
CA ASP A 144 0.27 15.80 3.56
C ASP A 144 -0.90 16.54 4.19
N HIS A 145 -2.12 16.06 3.96
CA HIS A 145 -3.35 16.74 4.41
C HIS A 145 -3.45 16.79 5.93
N ASN A 146 -2.93 15.81 6.67
CA ASN A 146 -2.93 15.83 8.13
C ASN A 146 -1.98 16.90 8.67
N LYS A 147 -0.80 17.06 8.01
CA LYS A 147 0.14 18.13 8.35
C LYS A 147 -0.49 19.50 8.07
N LEU A 148 -0.93 19.70 6.83
CA LEU A 148 -1.53 20.98 6.43
C LEU A 148 -2.81 21.30 7.20
N GLY A 149 -3.65 20.30 7.47
CA GLY A 149 -4.87 20.47 8.25
C GLY A 149 -4.62 20.99 9.65
N ARG A 150 -3.57 20.48 10.31
CA ARG A 150 -3.16 20.99 11.65
C ARG A 150 -2.49 22.35 11.58
N GLU A 151 -1.52 22.53 10.68
CA GLU A 151 -0.77 23.80 10.55
C GLU A 151 -1.67 24.99 10.15
N LEU A 152 -2.65 24.73 9.29
CA LEU A 152 -3.60 25.75 8.83
C LEU A 152 -4.86 25.85 9.71
N GLU A 153 -4.97 25.03 10.75
CA GLU A 153 -6.15 24.96 11.63
C GLU A 153 -7.45 24.69 10.87
N LEU A 154 -7.42 23.72 9.92
CA LEU A 154 -8.59 23.36 9.12
C LEU A 154 -9.49 22.35 9.84
N PHE A 155 -8.89 21.43 10.58
CA PHE A 155 -9.60 20.45 11.41
C PHE A 155 -8.79 20.07 12.65
N ALA A 156 -9.48 19.52 13.63
CA ALA A 156 -8.89 18.96 14.84
C ALA A 156 -9.49 17.59 15.14
N THR A 157 -8.70 16.69 15.73
CA THR A 157 -9.16 15.43 16.30
C THR A 157 -9.13 15.53 17.82
N VAL A 158 -10.14 15.01 18.49
CA VAL A 158 -10.29 15.05 19.94
C VAL A 158 -10.62 13.65 20.44
N ASP A 159 -9.84 13.13 21.38
CA ASP A 159 -9.94 11.73 21.83
C ASP A 159 -11.33 11.38 22.37
N VAL A 160 -11.97 12.29 23.09
CA VAL A 160 -13.32 12.07 23.64
C VAL A 160 -14.40 11.95 22.54
N ILE A 161 -14.13 12.43 21.33
CA ILE A 161 -15.04 12.28 20.18
C ILE A 161 -14.74 10.99 19.45
N GLY A 162 -13.48 10.59 19.35
CA GLY A 162 -13.02 9.36 18.72
C GLY A 162 -12.08 9.59 17.53
N GLN A 163 -11.26 8.58 17.27
CA GLN A 163 -10.37 8.59 16.12
C GLN A 163 -11.16 8.48 14.80
N GLY A 164 -10.70 9.18 13.77
CA GLY A 164 -11.38 9.20 12.46
C GLY A 164 -12.60 10.11 12.39
N LEU A 165 -12.93 10.82 13.46
CA LEU A 165 -14.06 11.77 13.54
C LEU A 165 -13.54 13.22 13.71
N PRO A 166 -13.02 13.87 12.65
CA PRO A 166 -12.44 15.18 12.74
C PRO A 166 -13.50 16.26 12.92
N LEU A 167 -13.20 17.23 13.79
CA LEU A 167 -13.94 18.48 13.89
C LEU A 167 -13.44 19.46 12.82
N LEU A 168 -14.31 19.95 11.96
CA LEU A 168 -13.96 21.02 11.04
C LEU A 168 -13.90 22.35 11.81
N MET A 169 -12.73 22.97 11.81
CA MET A 169 -12.53 24.29 12.35
C MET A 169 -13.11 25.37 11.41
N PRO A 170 -13.29 26.62 11.85
CA PRO A 170 -13.96 27.63 11.02
C PRO A 170 -13.39 27.81 9.61
N LYS A 171 -12.07 27.74 9.43
CA LYS A 171 -11.42 27.78 8.10
C LYS A 171 -11.77 26.56 7.25
N GLY A 172 -11.68 25.35 7.83
CA GLY A 172 -12.03 24.11 7.15
C GLY A 172 -13.51 24.04 6.81
N ALA A 173 -14.40 24.41 7.74
CA ALA A 173 -15.83 24.48 7.50
C ALA A 173 -16.17 25.47 6.35
N LYS A 174 -15.44 26.59 6.28
CA LYS A 174 -15.63 27.56 5.18
C LYS A 174 -15.20 27.00 3.83
N ILE A 175 -14.11 26.24 3.76
CA ILE A 175 -13.67 25.57 2.53
C ILE A 175 -14.75 24.58 2.08
N ILE A 176 -15.20 23.69 2.96
CA ILE A 176 -16.25 22.70 2.64
C ILE A 176 -17.53 23.40 2.17
N GLN A 177 -18.00 24.44 2.88
CA GLN A 177 -19.18 25.19 2.47
C GLN A 177 -19.04 25.81 1.06
N THR A 178 -17.86 26.33 0.74
CA THR A 178 -17.59 26.93 -0.57
C THR A 178 -17.65 25.88 -1.66
N LEU A 179 -17.02 24.71 -1.45
CA LEU A 179 -17.04 23.61 -2.40
C LEU A 179 -18.45 23.03 -2.57
N GLN A 180 -19.20 22.87 -1.47
CA GLN A 180 -20.58 22.38 -1.54
C GLN A 180 -21.47 23.30 -2.37
N ARG A 181 -21.41 24.60 -2.14
CA ARG A 181 -22.19 25.57 -2.92
C ARG A 181 -21.81 25.56 -4.39
N TRP A 182 -20.53 25.52 -4.68
CA TRP A 182 -20.05 25.48 -6.05
C TRP A 182 -20.53 24.24 -6.79
N ILE A 183 -20.42 23.04 -6.18
CA ILE A 183 -20.85 21.80 -6.86
C ILE A 183 -22.38 21.74 -7.02
N GLU A 184 -23.13 22.20 -6.01
CA GLU A 184 -24.59 22.26 -6.09
C GLU A 184 -25.04 23.16 -7.26
N ASP A 185 -24.43 24.33 -7.41
CA ASP A 185 -24.71 25.26 -8.52
C ASP A 185 -24.35 24.66 -9.88
N GLU A 186 -23.23 23.94 -9.98
CA GLU A 186 -22.80 23.29 -11.23
C GLU A 186 -23.68 22.09 -11.60
N GLU A 187 -24.13 21.30 -10.63
CA GLU A 187 -25.07 20.19 -10.85
C GLU A 187 -26.42 20.73 -11.35
N GLU A 188 -26.97 21.77 -10.72
CA GLU A 188 -28.23 22.39 -11.15
C GLU A 188 -28.16 22.95 -12.59
N LYS A 189 -27.08 23.68 -12.91
CA LYS A 189 -26.84 24.19 -14.27
C LYS A 189 -26.78 23.11 -15.34
N ARG A 190 -26.35 21.89 -14.97
CA ARG A 190 -26.26 20.73 -15.86
C ARG A 190 -27.55 19.89 -15.90
N GLY A 191 -28.58 20.29 -15.17
CA GLY A 191 -29.88 19.63 -15.13
C GLY A 191 -29.96 18.42 -14.20
N TYR A 192 -29.01 18.26 -13.27
CA TYR A 192 -29.12 17.23 -12.24
C TYR A 192 -30.17 17.62 -11.20
N MET A 193 -30.95 16.66 -10.80
CA MET A 193 -31.97 16.82 -9.76
C MET A 193 -31.42 16.33 -8.43
N ARG A 194 -31.43 17.21 -7.44
CA ARG A 194 -30.94 16.89 -6.09
C ARG A 194 -31.89 15.98 -5.35
N THR A 195 -31.39 14.92 -4.78
CA THR A 195 -32.09 14.04 -3.85
C THR A 195 -31.46 14.07 -2.46
N LYS A 196 -32.22 13.70 -1.43
CA LYS A 196 -31.72 13.57 -0.08
C LYS A 196 -32.21 12.25 0.52
N THR A 197 -31.30 11.38 0.87
CA THR A 197 -31.59 10.04 1.38
C THR A 197 -31.21 9.91 2.85
N PRO A 198 -31.82 8.98 3.62
CA PRO A 198 -31.47 8.72 5.02
C PRO A 198 -30.00 8.36 5.22
N LEU A 199 -29.50 8.59 6.44
CA LEU A 199 -28.12 8.23 6.81
C LEU A 199 -27.99 6.79 7.28
N MET A 200 -29.09 6.08 7.48
CA MET A 200 -29.14 4.66 7.85
C MET A 200 -30.31 3.97 7.19
N ALA A 201 -30.23 2.66 7.09
CA ALA A 201 -31.33 1.81 6.64
C ALA A 201 -31.34 0.47 7.39
N LYS A 202 -32.42 -0.28 7.22
CA LYS A 202 -32.50 -1.68 7.67
C LYS A 202 -31.45 -2.53 6.95
N LYS A 203 -30.97 -3.56 7.61
CA LYS A 203 -30.06 -4.60 7.09
C LYS A 203 -30.47 -5.07 5.70
N ASP A 204 -31.77 -5.27 5.47
CA ASP A 204 -32.33 -5.81 4.22
C ASP A 204 -31.88 -5.04 2.96
N LEU A 205 -31.78 -3.72 3.06
CA LEU A 205 -31.27 -2.90 1.94
C LEU A 205 -29.86 -3.29 1.54
N TYR A 206 -29.03 -3.56 2.54
CA TYR A 206 -27.61 -3.89 2.34
C TYR A 206 -27.41 -5.35 1.94
N VAL A 207 -28.31 -6.25 2.33
CA VAL A 207 -28.36 -7.63 1.83
C VAL A 207 -28.74 -7.63 0.34
N ILE A 208 -29.80 -6.91 -0.04
CA ILE A 208 -30.24 -6.80 -1.47
C ILE A 208 -29.13 -6.22 -2.36
N SER A 209 -28.34 -5.30 -1.84
CA SER A 209 -27.26 -4.64 -2.58
C SER A 209 -25.88 -5.28 -2.40
N ASP A 210 -25.81 -6.46 -1.78
CA ASP A 210 -24.61 -7.28 -1.55
C ASP A 210 -23.52 -6.60 -0.69
N HIS A 211 -23.87 -5.49 -0.03
CA HIS A 211 -22.91 -4.80 0.86
C HIS A 211 -22.76 -5.51 2.20
N TRP A 212 -23.81 -6.23 2.65
CA TRP A 212 -23.77 -6.87 3.96
C TRP A 212 -22.72 -7.98 4.01
N ASP A 213 -22.67 -8.81 3.00
CA ASP A 213 -21.75 -9.95 2.98
C ASP A 213 -20.30 -9.54 2.69
N HIS A 214 -20.10 -8.48 1.90
CA HIS A 214 -18.76 -8.05 1.48
C HIS A 214 -18.12 -7.01 2.40
N TYR A 215 -18.91 -6.17 3.08
CA TYR A 215 -18.39 -4.99 3.79
C TYR A 215 -18.84 -4.88 5.24
N LYS A 216 -19.50 -5.90 5.81
CA LYS A 216 -20.07 -5.87 7.16
C LYS A 216 -19.05 -5.44 8.21
N GLU A 217 -17.81 -5.93 8.14
CA GLU A 217 -16.73 -5.58 9.08
C GLU A 217 -16.41 -4.08 9.13
N GLY A 218 -16.66 -3.38 8.03
CA GLY A 218 -16.47 -1.93 7.92
C GLY A 218 -17.73 -1.10 8.17
N MET A 219 -18.86 -1.74 8.51
CA MET A 219 -20.14 -1.05 8.72
C MET A 219 -20.43 -0.82 10.20
N PHE A 220 -21.02 0.33 10.53
CA PHE A 220 -21.57 0.59 11.86
C PHE A 220 -22.98 0.02 11.94
N VAL A 221 -23.09 -1.14 12.59
CA VAL A 221 -24.35 -1.88 12.80
C VAL A 221 -25.01 -1.42 14.11
N LEU A 222 -26.29 -1.20 14.07
CA LEU A 222 -27.15 -0.82 15.18
C LEU A 222 -28.16 -1.93 15.44
N GLY A 223 -28.07 -2.55 16.61
CA GLY A 223 -28.86 -3.72 16.99
C GLY A 223 -28.04 -5.01 16.99
N ASP A 224 -28.64 -6.07 17.47
CA ASP A 224 -28.06 -7.40 17.59
C ASP A 224 -28.82 -8.36 16.66
N GLU A 225 -28.15 -8.92 15.67
CA GLU A 225 -28.78 -9.80 14.67
C GLU A 225 -29.40 -11.07 15.26
N GLU A 226 -28.96 -11.49 16.45
CA GLU A 226 -29.44 -12.68 17.11
C GLU A 226 -30.63 -12.42 18.07
N LYS A 227 -30.81 -11.14 18.47
CA LYS A 227 -31.76 -10.76 19.53
C LYS A 227 -32.86 -9.81 19.05
N ASP A 228 -32.57 -9.02 18.03
CA ASP A 228 -33.45 -7.96 17.58
C ASP A 228 -34.22 -8.35 16.32
N ASP A 229 -35.53 -8.05 16.29
CA ASP A 229 -36.36 -8.26 15.10
C ASP A 229 -35.96 -7.40 13.90
N GLU A 230 -35.36 -6.25 14.18
CA GLU A 230 -34.90 -5.31 13.15
C GLU A 230 -33.49 -4.79 13.46
N VAL A 231 -32.59 -4.95 12.52
CA VAL A 231 -31.21 -4.46 12.59
C VAL A 231 -31.03 -3.35 11.55
N PHE A 232 -30.39 -2.25 11.96
CA PHE A 232 -30.06 -1.12 11.10
C PHE A 232 -28.55 -1.00 10.95
N ALA A 233 -28.10 -0.29 9.91
CA ALA A 233 -26.71 0.12 9.79
C ALA A 233 -26.60 1.55 9.24
N LEU A 234 -25.56 2.27 9.66
CA LEU A 234 -25.19 3.51 9.00
C LEU A 234 -24.80 3.20 7.55
N ARG A 235 -25.21 4.06 6.63
CA ARG A 235 -24.98 3.82 5.21
C ARG A 235 -23.48 3.83 4.85
N PRO A 236 -22.92 2.73 4.34
CA PRO A 236 -21.57 2.72 3.80
C PRO A 236 -21.53 3.39 2.42
N MET A 237 -22.63 3.27 1.66
CA MET A 237 -22.77 3.74 0.28
C MET A 237 -24.15 4.40 0.06
N THR A 238 -24.19 5.43 -0.80
CA THR A 238 -25.42 6.15 -1.14
C THR A 238 -26.23 5.45 -2.24
N CYS A 239 -25.57 4.69 -3.12
CA CYS A 239 -26.17 4.09 -4.32
C CYS A 239 -27.43 3.25 -4.06
N PRO A 240 -27.49 2.36 -3.04
CA PRO A 240 -28.67 1.54 -2.80
C PRO A 240 -29.95 2.35 -2.62
N PHE A 241 -29.86 3.51 -1.96
CA PHE A 241 -30.99 4.41 -1.76
C PHE A 241 -31.41 5.08 -3.08
N GLN A 242 -30.46 5.45 -3.93
CA GLN A 242 -30.74 6.12 -5.20
C GLN A 242 -31.52 5.23 -6.17
N TYR A 243 -31.29 3.92 -6.15
CA TYR A 243 -32.07 3.00 -6.95
C TYR A 243 -33.57 3.02 -6.59
N TYR A 244 -33.91 3.20 -5.31
CA TYR A 244 -35.31 3.36 -4.88
C TYR A 244 -35.89 4.73 -5.20
N VAL A 245 -35.09 5.77 -5.29
CA VAL A 245 -35.52 7.09 -5.73
C VAL A 245 -35.78 7.10 -7.23
N TYR A 246 -34.99 6.35 -8.00
CA TYR A 246 -35.13 6.26 -9.46
C TYR A 246 -36.33 5.39 -9.92
N LYS A 247 -36.65 4.35 -9.15
CA LYS A 247 -37.74 3.40 -9.44
C LYS A 247 -39.14 4.07 -9.35
#